data_ee34a011c893f713cd8801eb9c1bc969
#
_entry.id   ee34a011c893f713cd8801eb9c1bc969
#
_cell.length_a   1.000
_cell.length_b   1.000
_cell.length_c   1.000
_cell.angle_alpha   90.00
_cell.angle_beta   90.00
_cell.angle_gamma   90.00
#
_symmetry.space_group_name_H-M   'P 1'
#
loop_
_entity.id
_entity.type
_entity.pdbx_description
1 polymer ?
#
loop_
_entity_poly.entity_id
_entity_poly.type
_entity_poly.pdbx_seq_one_letter_code
_entity_poly.pdbx_strand_id
1 'polypeptide(L)'
;YFRGESSAPSVENAVNGLMQLAEDSHISNNRFQRDVVDAMIRQVSSNETLPFDGPNIIPGVLFASDYDLGPMGYAYSDADYATYHINTDNFQAWNQGWQYRNDGVDIENSSDTDGNGYQVGFTSEDEWLLFTVDIQESGFYNIVTRYASTSSGIFSLELDGIPIVDNIILYNTGSYSNFVNKLTQGLYLP
;
A
#
# COMPACT_ATOMS: atom_id res chain seq x y z
N TYR A 1 16.62 34.93 -1.70
CA TYR A 1 15.65 35.95 -2.08
C TYR A 1 14.60 36.17 -1.00
N PHE A 2 13.86 35.15 -0.62
CA PHE A 2 12.83 35.24 0.45
C PHE A 2 13.39 35.65 1.83
N ARG A 3 14.64 35.36 2.08
CA ARG A 3 15.34 35.70 3.35
C ARG A 3 16.26 36.90 3.23
N GLY A 4 16.26 37.60 2.09
CA GLY A 4 17.13 38.76 1.85
C GLY A 4 18.60 38.40 1.62
N GLU A 5 18.91 37.12 1.40
CA GLU A 5 20.28 36.61 1.24
C GLU A 5 20.79 36.68 -0.21
N SER A 6 19.91 36.97 -1.17
CA SER A 6 20.25 37.10 -2.59
C SER A 6 19.45 38.18 -3.29
N SER A 7 19.99 38.73 -4.37
CA SER A 7 19.29 39.68 -5.25
C SER A 7 18.20 38.98 -6.05
N ALA A 8 17.13 39.69 -6.39
CA ALA A 8 16.12 39.21 -7.31
C ALA A 8 16.76 38.82 -8.67
N PRO A 9 16.34 37.73 -9.28
CA PRO A 9 16.81 37.36 -10.62
C PRO A 9 16.40 38.40 -11.65
N SER A 10 17.11 38.49 -12.78
CA SER A 10 16.62 39.26 -13.92
C SER A 10 15.29 38.71 -14.41
N VAL A 11 14.49 39.55 -15.10
CA VAL A 11 13.21 39.13 -15.70
C VAL A 11 13.40 37.92 -16.61
N GLU A 12 14.44 37.92 -17.42
CA GLU A 12 14.78 36.82 -18.32
C GLU A 12 15.06 35.53 -17.56
N ASN A 13 15.89 35.57 -16.51
CA ASN A 13 16.17 34.42 -15.70
C ASN A 13 14.93 33.92 -14.94
N ALA A 14 14.06 34.83 -14.50
CA ALA A 14 12.82 34.46 -13.85
C ALA A 14 11.85 33.75 -14.82
N VAL A 15 11.71 34.25 -16.04
CA VAL A 15 10.90 33.62 -17.09
C VAL A 15 11.46 32.25 -17.47
N ASN A 16 12.77 32.17 -17.71
CA ASN A 16 13.41 30.88 -18.02
C ASN A 16 13.23 29.86 -16.88
N GLY A 17 13.34 30.29 -15.61
CA GLY A 17 13.11 29.44 -14.46
C GLY A 17 11.66 28.95 -14.36
N LEU A 18 10.66 29.79 -14.70
CA LEU A 18 9.26 29.40 -14.75
C LEU A 18 8.98 28.40 -15.89
N MET A 19 9.57 28.61 -17.06
CA MET A 19 9.44 27.67 -18.19
C MET A 19 10.09 26.35 -17.87
N GLN A 20 11.25 26.36 -17.25
CA GLN A 20 11.92 25.13 -16.80
C GLN A 20 11.08 24.39 -15.74
N LEU A 21 10.52 25.10 -14.76
CA LEU A 21 9.64 24.51 -13.76
C LEU A 21 8.40 23.85 -14.39
N ALA A 22 7.80 24.52 -15.38
CA ALA A 22 6.64 23.97 -16.11
C ALA A 22 7.02 22.70 -16.87
N GLU A 23 8.19 22.66 -17.49
CA GLU A 23 8.69 21.48 -18.19
C GLU A 23 9.05 20.35 -17.22
N ASP A 24 9.76 20.66 -16.15
CA ASP A 24 10.12 19.69 -15.10
C ASP A 24 8.88 19.10 -14.40
N SER A 25 7.81 19.89 -14.28
CA SER A 25 6.54 19.46 -13.68
C SER A 25 5.62 18.71 -14.67
N HIS A 26 5.98 18.63 -15.94
CA HIS A 26 5.18 17.89 -16.91
C HIS A 26 5.20 16.39 -16.59
N ILE A 27 4.02 15.73 -16.67
CA ILE A 27 3.84 14.34 -16.23
C ILE A 27 4.78 13.36 -16.95
N SER A 28 5.19 13.64 -18.20
CA SER A 28 6.14 12.80 -18.93
C SER A 28 7.55 12.80 -18.33
N ASN A 29 7.88 13.81 -17.52
CA ASN A 29 9.18 13.97 -16.87
C ASN A 29 9.15 13.54 -15.41
N ASN A 30 7.97 13.09 -14.90
CA ASN A 30 7.76 12.69 -13.52
C ASN A 30 7.20 11.28 -13.44
N ARG A 31 7.50 10.60 -12.34
CA ARG A 31 6.86 9.35 -12.01
C ARG A 31 5.48 9.64 -11.41
N PHE A 32 4.42 9.18 -12.08
CA PHE A 32 3.07 9.25 -11.53
C PHE A 32 2.93 8.27 -10.36
N GLN A 33 2.63 8.81 -9.19
CA GLN A 33 2.32 8.03 -7.97
C GLN A 33 0.83 8.16 -7.71
N ARG A 34 0.09 7.10 -8.02
CA ARG A 34 -1.38 7.09 -7.98
C ARG A 34 -1.92 7.32 -6.57
N ASP A 35 -1.33 6.65 -5.59
CA ASP A 35 -1.66 6.77 -4.18
C ASP A 35 -1.45 8.19 -3.65
N VAL A 36 -0.33 8.84 -4.00
CA VAL A 36 -0.03 10.23 -3.60
C VAL A 36 -1.06 11.20 -4.21
N VAL A 37 -1.36 11.06 -5.50
CA VAL A 37 -2.34 11.93 -6.18
C VAL A 37 -3.73 11.72 -5.59
N ASP A 38 -4.12 10.49 -5.31
CA ASP A 38 -5.38 10.15 -4.66
C ASP A 38 -5.50 10.77 -3.27
N ALA A 39 -4.45 10.62 -2.44
CA ALA A 39 -4.38 11.21 -1.11
C ALA A 39 -4.49 12.74 -1.13
N MET A 40 -3.86 13.40 -2.11
CA MET A 40 -3.85 14.86 -2.23
C MET A 40 -5.19 15.43 -2.73
N ILE A 41 -5.95 14.70 -3.52
CA ILE A 41 -7.13 15.22 -4.22
C ILE A 41 -8.43 14.61 -3.68
N ARG A 42 -8.60 13.29 -3.77
CA ARG A 42 -9.85 12.61 -3.41
C ARG A 42 -10.03 12.45 -1.92
N GLN A 43 -9.01 11.94 -1.23
CA GLN A 43 -9.08 11.62 0.20
C GLN A 43 -9.21 12.86 1.10
N VAL A 44 -8.93 14.06 0.59
CA VAL A 44 -9.18 15.31 1.31
C VAL A 44 -10.69 15.52 1.59
N SER A 45 -11.56 14.94 0.77
CA SER A 45 -13.01 15.17 0.82
C SER A 45 -13.85 13.88 0.84
N SER A 46 -13.23 12.71 0.74
CA SER A 46 -13.93 11.42 0.67
C SER A 46 -13.16 10.33 1.41
N ASN A 47 -13.89 9.52 2.17
CA ASN A 47 -13.37 8.29 2.78
C ASN A 47 -13.67 7.05 1.91
N GLU A 48 -14.25 7.23 0.73
CA GLU A 48 -14.51 6.14 -0.19
C GLU A 48 -13.22 5.45 -0.60
N THR A 49 -13.24 4.12 -0.66
CA THR A 49 -12.11 3.32 -1.11
C THR A 49 -12.23 2.98 -2.60
N LEU A 50 -11.10 2.86 -3.27
CA LEU A 50 -11.02 2.50 -4.69
C LEU A 50 -9.96 1.42 -4.90
N PRO A 51 -10.19 0.46 -5.80
CA PRO A 51 -9.16 -0.54 -6.11
C PRO A 51 -7.89 0.14 -6.67
N PHE A 52 -6.72 -0.33 -6.26
CA PHE A 52 -5.43 0.27 -6.62
C PHE A 52 -5.21 0.23 -8.14
N ASP A 53 -5.35 -0.92 -8.78
CA ASP A 53 -5.16 -1.12 -10.23
C ASP A 53 -6.40 -1.72 -10.92
N GLY A 54 -7.60 -1.42 -10.41
CA GLY A 54 -8.85 -2.05 -10.78
C GLY A 54 -9.18 -3.21 -9.84
N PRO A 55 -10.43 -3.73 -9.90
CA PRO A 55 -10.85 -4.83 -9.05
C PRO A 55 -9.98 -6.07 -9.26
N ASN A 56 -9.64 -6.76 -8.18
CA ASN A 56 -8.93 -8.02 -8.27
C ASN A 56 -9.87 -9.12 -8.76
N ILE A 57 -9.58 -9.70 -9.89
CA ILE A 57 -10.43 -10.76 -10.49
C ILE A 57 -10.23 -12.07 -9.74
N ILE A 58 -11.33 -12.71 -9.31
CA ILE A 58 -11.34 -14.01 -8.65
C ILE A 58 -12.06 -15.04 -9.55
N PRO A 59 -11.44 -16.18 -9.91
CA PRO A 59 -10.11 -16.66 -9.47
C PRO A 59 -8.96 -15.90 -10.10
N GLY A 60 -7.91 -15.67 -9.34
CA GLY A 60 -6.73 -14.91 -9.75
C GLY A 60 -5.67 -14.84 -8.67
N VAL A 61 -4.70 -13.95 -8.88
CA VAL A 61 -3.64 -13.64 -7.92
C VAL A 61 -3.89 -12.24 -7.37
N LEU A 62 -3.85 -12.12 -6.06
CA LEU A 62 -3.96 -10.87 -5.32
C LEU A 62 -2.63 -10.62 -4.59
N PHE A 63 -2.02 -9.49 -4.84
CA PHE A 63 -0.80 -9.09 -4.14
C PHE A 63 -1.13 -8.20 -2.95
N ALA A 64 -0.54 -8.49 -1.78
CA ALA A 64 -0.81 -7.73 -0.56
C ALA A 64 -0.46 -6.24 -0.71
N SER A 65 0.52 -5.90 -1.55
CA SER A 65 0.89 -4.52 -1.86
C SER A 65 -0.15 -3.73 -2.67
N ASP A 66 -1.09 -4.43 -3.31
CA ASP A 66 -2.09 -3.83 -4.22
C ASP A 66 -3.46 -3.62 -3.53
N TYR A 67 -3.44 -3.45 -2.19
CA TYR A 67 -4.64 -3.09 -1.43
C TYR A 67 -5.24 -1.75 -1.90
N ASP A 68 -6.51 -1.54 -1.61
CA ASP A 68 -7.30 -0.41 -2.09
C ASP A 68 -6.67 0.96 -1.72
N LEU A 69 -6.95 1.97 -2.53
CA LEU A 69 -6.69 3.37 -2.24
C LEU A 69 -7.73 3.89 -1.25
N GLY A 70 -7.28 4.59 -0.23
CA GLY A 70 -8.15 5.23 0.75
C GLY A 70 -7.40 5.61 2.02
N PRO A 71 -8.00 6.42 2.90
CA PRO A 71 -7.36 6.80 4.14
C PRO A 71 -7.27 5.63 5.12
N MET A 72 -6.35 5.73 6.06
CA MET A 72 -6.24 4.82 7.20
C MET A 72 -7.59 4.68 7.92
N GLY A 73 -7.92 3.46 8.35
CA GLY A 73 -9.20 3.13 8.96
C GLY A 73 -10.32 2.86 7.96
N TYR A 74 -10.09 3.04 6.66
CA TYR A 74 -11.03 2.74 5.56
C TYR A 74 -10.47 1.77 4.54
N ALA A 75 -9.25 1.97 4.06
CA ALA A 75 -8.58 1.06 3.12
C ALA A 75 -7.56 0.14 3.78
N TYR A 76 -7.05 0.53 4.92
CA TYR A 76 -6.09 -0.24 5.71
C TYR A 76 -6.07 0.23 7.16
N SER A 77 -5.45 -0.57 8.04
CA SER A 77 -5.01 -0.17 9.38
C SER A 77 -3.60 -0.65 9.58
N ASP A 78 -2.75 0.25 10.06
CA ASP A 78 -1.35 -0.01 10.37
C ASP A 78 -1.02 0.55 11.75
N ALA A 79 -0.36 -0.24 12.61
CA ALA A 79 -0.11 0.11 14.00
C ALA A 79 0.97 1.19 14.16
N ASP A 80 1.92 1.22 13.24
CA ASP A 80 3.04 2.16 13.23
C ASP A 80 2.73 3.43 12.45
N TYR A 81 1.46 3.61 12.05
CA TYR A 81 1.01 4.82 11.38
C TYR A 81 1.48 6.07 12.11
N ALA A 82 2.39 6.80 11.49
CA ALA A 82 2.96 8.00 12.07
C ALA A 82 1.93 9.13 12.10
N THR A 83 1.69 9.63 13.29
CA THR A 83 1.04 10.93 13.43
C THR A 83 2.03 12.02 13.01
N TYR A 84 1.83 12.59 11.83
CA TYR A 84 2.58 13.78 11.42
C TYR A 84 2.21 14.97 12.30
N HIS A 85 3.09 15.26 13.23
CA HIS A 85 3.10 16.56 13.88
C HIS A 85 4.15 17.43 13.16
N ILE A 86 3.68 18.31 12.28
CA ILE A 86 4.50 19.26 11.50
C ILE A 86 5.45 20.10 12.38
N ASN A 87 5.22 20.15 13.67
CA ASN A 87 5.94 21.00 14.63
C ASN A 87 6.82 20.24 15.64
N THR A 88 7.08 18.96 15.44
CA THR A 88 8.00 18.22 16.29
C THR A 88 9.32 18.00 15.58
N ASP A 89 10.43 18.18 16.30
CA ASP A 89 11.78 17.87 15.80
C ASP A 89 12.01 16.35 15.67
N ASN A 90 11.01 15.52 15.99
CA ASN A 90 11.04 14.07 15.91
C ASN A 90 10.29 13.62 14.65
N PHE A 91 11.03 13.41 13.59
CA PHE A 91 10.54 12.71 12.42
C PHE A 91 10.50 11.21 12.72
N GLN A 92 9.31 10.62 12.67
CA GLN A 92 9.14 9.16 12.65
C GLN A 92 8.77 8.74 11.23
N ALA A 93 9.38 7.69 10.75
CA ALA A 93 8.95 7.06 9.52
C ALA A 93 7.51 6.56 9.70
N TRP A 94 6.65 6.86 8.76
CA TRP A 94 5.23 6.45 8.78
C TRP A 94 5.01 5.15 8.04
N ASN A 95 5.98 4.72 7.33
CA ASN A 95 6.02 3.45 6.68
C ASN A 95 7.46 2.97 6.65
N GLN A 96 7.68 1.74 7.01
CA GLN A 96 8.98 1.12 6.89
C GLN A 96 9.12 0.55 5.48
N GLY A 97 10.34 0.43 4.99
CA GLY A 97 10.58 -0.07 3.62
C GLY A 97 10.50 1.00 2.53
N TRP A 98 9.52 1.87 2.50
CA TRP A 98 9.37 3.00 1.57
C TRP A 98 9.37 2.59 0.10
N GLN A 99 8.78 1.47 -0.22
CA GLN A 99 8.71 0.97 -1.57
C GLN A 99 7.28 0.98 -2.11
N TYR A 100 7.16 1.06 -3.41
CA TYR A 100 5.94 0.90 -4.19
C TYR A 100 4.85 1.93 -3.93
N ARG A 101 4.36 2.08 -2.69
CA ARG A 101 3.32 3.03 -2.27
C ARG A 101 3.87 3.98 -1.19
N ASN A 102 3.21 5.11 -1.04
CA ASN A 102 3.62 6.15 -0.10
C ASN A 102 2.51 6.50 0.90
N ASP A 103 1.67 5.54 1.23
CA ASP A 103 0.73 5.60 2.36
C ASP A 103 1.29 4.85 3.59
N GLY A 104 0.47 4.59 4.61
CA GLY A 104 0.96 4.16 5.92
C GLY A 104 1.37 2.70 6.04
N VAL A 105 1.15 1.86 5.02
CA VAL A 105 1.48 0.43 5.08
C VAL A 105 2.95 0.19 4.78
N ASP A 106 3.57 -0.67 5.56
CA ASP A 106 4.97 -1.04 5.43
C ASP A 106 5.21 -1.97 4.23
N ILE A 107 5.82 -1.45 3.17
CA ILE A 107 6.11 -2.21 1.95
C ILE A 107 7.60 -2.20 1.66
N GLU A 108 8.15 -3.40 1.45
CA GLU A 108 9.55 -3.62 1.09
C GLU A 108 9.67 -4.25 -0.30
N ASN A 109 10.90 -4.20 -0.87
CA ASN A 109 11.24 -5.04 -2.01
C ASN A 109 11.24 -6.51 -1.59
N SER A 110 10.60 -7.34 -2.37
CA SER A 110 10.56 -8.79 -2.12
C SER A 110 11.65 -9.53 -2.86
N SER A 111 12.24 -10.53 -2.21
CA SER A 111 13.11 -11.51 -2.86
C SER A 111 12.34 -12.70 -3.44
N ASP A 112 11.02 -12.74 -3.27
CA ASP A 112 10.16 -13.78 -3.81
C ASP A 112 9.99 -13.63 -5.32
N THR A 113 10.38 -14.67 -6.07
CA THR A 113 10.27 -14.69 -7.54
C THR A 113 8.85 -14.92 -8.04
N ASP A 114 7.94 -15.38 -7.17
CA ASP A 114 6.53 -15.63 -7.49
C ASP A 114 5.64 -14.41 -7.17
N GLY A 115 6.23 -13.32 -6.63
CA GLY A 115 5.56 -12.07 -6.30
C GLY A 115 5.64 -11.02 -7.40
N ASN A 116 5.05 -9.84 -7.14
CA ASN A 116 5.15 -8.67 -8.01
C ASN A 116 6.42 -7.81 -7.75
N GLY A 117 7.34 -8.32 -6.94
CA GLY A 117 8.58 -7.63 -6.54
C GLY A 117 8.48 -6.89 -5.21
N TYR A 118 7.30 -6.90 -4.57
CA TYR A 118 7.04 -6.22 -3.31
C TYR A 118 6.38 -7.15 -2.30
N GLN A 119 6.51 -6.81 -1.01
CA GLN A 119 5.87 -7.51 0.10
C GLN A 119 5.43 -6.51 1.15
N VAL A 120 4.30 -6.77 1.78
CA VAL A 120 3.91 -6.12 3.03
C VAL A 120 4.68 -6.79 4.15
N GLY A 121 5.37 -6.00 4.97
CA GLY A 121 6.21 -6.45 6.08
C GLY A 121 5.84 -5.76 7.39
N PHE A 122 6.63 -6.01 8.44
CA PHE A 122 6.51 -5.41 9.78
C PHE A 122 5.11 -5.52 10.42
N THR A 123 4.31 -6.48 9.96
CA THR A 123 2.92 -6.64 10.36
C THR A 123 2.75 -6.92 11.86
N SER A 124 1.78 -6.26 12.47
CA SER A 124 1.45 -6.34 13.88
C SER A 124 0.01 -6.82 14.11
N GLU A 125 -0.38 -6.97 15.37
CA GLU A 125 -1.76 -7.31 15.75
C GLU A 125 -2.72 -6.17 15.39
N ASP A 126 -3.94 -6.52 14.97
CA ASP A 126 -5.02 -5.61 14.57
C ASP A 126 -4.78 -4.82 13.27
N GLU A 127 -3.73 -5.13 12.51
CA GLU A 127 -3.55 -4.58 11.17
C GLU A 127 -4.41 -5.32 10.14
N TRP A 128 -4.88 -4.57 9.16
CA TRP A 128 -5.69 -5.13 8.08
C TRP A 128 -5.54 -4.34 6.78
N LEU A 129 -5.82 -5.00 5.67
CA LEU A 129 -5.83 -4.45 4.32
C LEU A 129 -7.16 -4.75 3.64
N LEU A 130 -7.70 -3.78 2.91
CA LEU A 130 -8.92 -3.92 2.12
C LEU A 130 -8.57 -4.14 0.65
N PHE A 131 -9.34 -5.02 0.00
CA PHE A 131 -9.22 -5.28 -1.43
C PHE A 131 -10.60 -5.30 -2.09
N THR A 132 -10.80 -4.51 -3.12
CA THR A 132 -11.96 -4.67 -4.00
C THR A 132 -11.73 -5.86 -4.92
N VAL A 133 -12.64 -6.83 -4.87
CA VAL A 133 -12.58 -8.06 -5.68
C VAL A 133 -13.79 -8.15 -6.62
N ASP A 134 -13.57 -8.78 -7.77
CA ASP A 134 -14.62 -9.13 -8.74
C ASP A 134 -14.65 -10.66 -8.89
N ILE A 135 -15.66 -11.29 -8.25
CA ILE A 135 -15.85 -12.74 -8.23
C ILE A 135 -16.60 -13.13 -9.48
N GLN A 136 -15.93 -13.81 -10.41
CA GLN A 136 -16.50 -14.16 -11.72
C GLN A 136 -17.50 -15.30 -11.65
N GLU A 137 -17.35 -16.22 -10.71
CA GLU A 137 -18.23 -17.38 -10.55
C GLU A 137 -18.46 -17.66 -9.07
N SER A 138 -19.71 -17.84 -8.65
CA SER A 138 -20.02 -18.28 -7.28
C SER A 138 -19.61 -19.73 -7.08
N GLY A 139 -18.99 -20.04 -5.95
CA GLY A 139 -18.57 -21.42 -5.69
C GLY A 139 -17.58 -21.59 -4.54
N PHE A 140 -17.03 -22.80 -4.46
CA PHE A 140 -16.00 -23.11 -3.47
C PHE A 140 -14.62 -22.88 -4.04
N TYR A 141 -13.82 -22.09 -3.32
CA TYR A 141 -12.47 -21.74 -3.68
C TYR A 141 -11.45 -22.31 -2.71
N ASN A 142 -10.25 -22.50 -3.19
CA ASN A 142 -9.09 -22.75 -2.37
C ASN A 142 -8.20 -21.48 -2.43
N ILE A 143 -7.78 -21.01 -1.26
CA ILE A 143 -6.88 -19.86 -1.17
C ILE A 143 -5.48 -20.37 -0.83
N VAL A 144 -4.49 -19.92 -1.58
CA VAL A 144 -3.07 -20.15 -1.30
C VAL A 144 -2.46 -18.84 -0.82
N THR A 145 -2.16 -18.77 0.46
CA THR A 145 -1.44 -17.64 1.05
C THR A 145 0.04 -17.86 0.96
N ARG A 146 0.75 -16.96 0.28
CA ARG A 146 2.21 -16.98 0.19
C ARG A 146 2.82 -16.01 1.19
N TYR A 147 3.71 -16.51 2.04
CA TYR A 147 4.27 -15.74 3.16
C TYR A 147 5.65 -16.22 3.59
N ALA A 148 6.36 -15.36 4.34
CA ALA A 148 7.58 -15.68 5.07
C ALA A 148 7.51 -15.06 6.46
N SER A 149 8.00 -15.76 7.49
CA SER A 149 7.97 -15.26 8.87
C SER A 149 9.01 -15.94 9.76
N THR A 150 9.51 -15.21 10.74
CA THR A 150 10.39 -15.75 11.80
C THR A 150 9.63 -16.15 13.07
N SER A 151 8.31 -15.93 13.10
CA SER A 151 7.41 -16.32 14.18
C SER A 151 6.14 -16.94 13.61
N SER A 152 5.33 -17.59 14.46
CA SER A 152 3.98 -17.99 14.08
C SER A 152 3.03 -16.82 14.27
N GLY A 153 2.05 -16.71 13.38
CA GLY A 153 1.00 -15.70 13.41
C GLY A 153 -0.33 -16.27 12.97
N ILE A 154 -1.36 -15.44 13.03
CA ILE A 154 -2.73 -15.80 12.63
C ILE A 154 -3.27 -14.62 11.82
N PHE A 155 -4.03 -14.92 10.77
CA PHE A 155 -4.86 -13.91 10.11
C PHE A 155 -6.23 -14.49 9.76
N SER A 156 -7.18 -13.62 9.48
CA SER A 156 -8.56 -13.98 9.09
C SER A 156 -8.91 -13.32 7.76
N LEU A 157 -9.89 -13.85 7.07
CA LEU A 157 -10.43 -13.28 5.84
C LEU A 157 -11.90 -12.93 6.04
N GLU A 158 -12.25 -11.75 5.61
CA GLU A 158 -13.63 -11.25 5.60
C GLU A 158 -14.04 -10.90 4.17
N LEU A 159 -15.31 -11.07 3.87
CA LEU A 159 -15.94 -10.60 2.64
C LEU A 159 -17.12 -9.70 3.04
N ASP A 160 -17.10 -8.43 2.62
CA ASP A 160 -18.10 -7.42 2.98
C ASP A 160 -18.35 -7.31 4.49
N GLY A 161 -17.27 -7.41 5.30
CA GLY A 161 -17.33 -7.36 6.76
C GLY A 161 -17.86 -8.64 7.43
N ILE A 162 -18.02 -9.73 6.66
CA ILE A 162 -18.45 -11.04 7.18
C ILE A 162 -17.25 -11.98 7.18
N PRO A 163 -16.84 -12.54 8.33
CA PRO A 163 -15.78 -13.54 8.37
C PRO A 163 -16.10 -14.75 7.50
N ILE A 164 -15.21 -15.06 6.55
CA ILE A 164 -15.31 -16.26 5.70
C ILE A 164 -14.31 -17.34 6.10
N VAL A 165 -13.21 -16.94 6.73
CA VAL A 165 -12.26 -17.84 7.40
C VAL A 165 -11.64 -17.13 8.59
N ASP A 166 -11.74 -17.76 9.75
CA ASP A 166 -11.07 -17.34 10.96
C ASP A 166 -9.81 -18.16 11.21
N ASN A 167 -8.81 -17.52 11.81
CA ASN A 167 -7.63 -18.18 12.37
C ASN A 167 -6.83 -19.03 11.36
N ILE A 168 -6.48 -18.46 10.21
CA ILE A 168 -5.50 -19.07 9.32
C ILE A 168 -4.13 -18.99 10.00
N ILE A 169 -3.61 -20.14 10.45
CA ILE A 169 -2.34 -20.21 11.16
C ILE A 169 -1.19 -20.19 10.16
N LEU A 170 -0.30 -19.22 10.31
CA LEU A 170 0.99 -19.13 9.63
C LEU A 170 2.09 -19.61 10.58
N TYR A 171 2.90 -20.54 10.14
CA TYR A 171 4.00 -21.08 10.96
C TYR A 171 5.30 -20.34 10.66
N ASN A 172 6.22 -20.36 11.63
CA ASN A 172 7.58 -19.86 11.42
C ASN A 172 8.24 -20.59 10.23
N THR A 173 8.73 -19.80 9.26
CA THR A 173 9.43 -20.31 8.07
C THR A 173 10.96 -20.21 8.19
N GLY A 174 11.45 -19.68 9.32
CA GLY A 174 12.86 -19.55 9.67
C GLY A 174 13.53 -18.27 9.18
N SER A 175 12.94 -17.56 8.20
CA SER A 175 13.49 -16.31 7.66
C SER A 175 12.39 -15.51 6.95
N TYR A 176 12.52 -14.18 6.93
CA TYR A 176 11.65 -13.30 6.14
C TYR A 176 11.88 -13.40 4.61
N SER A 177 12.87 -14.17 4.17
CA SER A 177 13.13 -14.48 2.76
C SER A 177 12.81 -15.92 2.38
N ASN A 178 12.34 -16.74 3.31
CA ASN A 178 11.93 -18.12 3.07
C ASN A 178 10.42 -18.22 2.88
N PHE A 179 9.97 -17.97 1.66
CA PHE A 179 8.55 -17.96 1.32
C PHE A 179 7.98 -19.37 1.16
N VAL A 180 6.84 -19.61 1.78
CA VAL A 180 6.09 -20.86 1.70
C VAL A 180 4.62 -20.60 1.38
N ASN A 181 3.93 -21.64 0.91
CA ASN A 181 2.52 -21.60 0.60
C ASN A 181 1.70 -22.26 1.72
N LYS A 182 0.66 -21.56 2.18
CA LYS A 182 -0.38 -22.09 3.06
C LYS A 182 -1.67 -22.26 2.26
N LEU A 183 -2.12 -23.50 2.13
CA LEU A 183 -3.41 -23.82 1.50
C LEU A 183 -4.53 -23.75 2.54
N THR A 184 -5.58 -23.01 2.23
CA THR A 184 -6.88 -22.99 2.94
C THR A 184 -7.95 -23.40 1.93
N GLN A 185 -8.74 -24.42 2.26
CA GLN A 185 -9.65 -25.08 1.33
C GLN A 185 -11.12 -24.81 1.64
N GLY A 186 -11.95 -24.83 0.61
CA GLY A 186 -13.40 -24.89 0.74
C GLY A 186 -14.08 -23.61 1.17
N LEU A 187 -13.50 -22.44 0.84
CA LEU A 187 -14.15 -21.14 1.05
C LEU A 187 -15.24 -20.94 0.02
N TYR A 188 -16.46 -20.68 0.47
CA TYR A 188 -17.53 -20.28 -0.43
C TYR A 188 -17.49 -18.79 -0.69
N LEU A 189 -17.42 -18.41 -1.97
CA LEU A 189 -17.59 -17.04 -2.45
C LEU A 189 -18.90 -16.96 -3.26
N PRO A 190 -19.76 -15.94 -3.01
CA PRO A 190 -21.08 -15.83 -3.60
C PRO A 190 -21.08 -15.47 -5.09
#